data_7eb8edf41a5b5d55275980cd809771f7
#
_entry.id   7eb8edf41a5b5d55275980cd809771f7
#
_cell.length_a   1.000
_cell.length_b   1.000
_cell.length_c   1.000
_cell.angle_alpha   90.00
_cell.angle_beta   90.00
_cell.angle_gamma   90.00
#
_symmetry.space_group_name_H-M   'P 1'
#
loop_
_entity.id
_entity.type
_entity.pdbx_description
1 polymer ?
#
loop_
_entity_poly.entity_id
_entity_poly.type
_entity_poly.pdbx_seq_one_letter_code
_entity_poly.pdbx_strand_id
1 'polypeptide(L)'
;MEYSTLSLSLTSAIDKADKKSNGIYFTPPQTVKMNLNRLKPYMKNVKTILEPSCGSCEYISQLKTRANLEITGMELNKTIFESIQPMEQENLKLIHDDYLRHDFGTKTFDLIIGNPPYFVMTKKNVHKKYLDYFDGRPNIFVLFIIKSLELLNTNGILSFVLPRNFLNCLYYDKTRKYIYEN
;
A
#
# COMPACT_ATOMS: atom_id res chain seq x y z
N MET A 1 19.53 -9.20 -2.24
CA MET A 1 18.74 -8.28 -1.39
C MET A 1 18.32 -9.04 -0.14
N GLU A 2 18.70 -8.58 1.02
CA GLU A 2 18.35 -9.23 2.28
C GLU A 2 17.01 -8.69 2.76
N TYR A 3 16.16 -9.59 3.26
CA TYR A 3 14.90 -9.23 3.92
C TYR A 3 15.15 -9.00 5.41
N SER A 4 14.29 -8.23 6.07
CA SER A 4 14.33 -8.07 7.52
C SER A 4 14.01 -9.40 8.23
N THR A 5 14.46 -9.52 9.48
CA THR A 5 14.15 -10.69 10.32
C THR A 5 12.65 -10.92 10.43
N LEU A 6 11.87 -9.83 10.58
CA LEU A 6 10.40 -9.91 10.64
C LEU A 6 9.81 -10.41 9.32
N SER A 7 10.25 -9.90 8.17
CA SER A 7 9.80 -10.39 6.85
C SER A 7 10.09 -11.89 6.65
N LEU A 8 11.26 -12.35 7.08
CA LEU A 8 11.64 -13.78 7.00
C LEU A 8 10.78 -14.64 7.91
N SER A 9 10.57 -14.21 9.17
CA SER A 9 9.71 -14.88 10.14
C SER A 9 8.28 -15.01 9.62
N LEU A 10 7.68 -13.91 9.16
CA LEU A 10 6.33 -13.89 8.59
C LEU A 10 6.23 -14.73 7.31
N THR A 11 7.29 -14.72 6.47
CA THR A 11 7.35 -15.58 5.29
C THR A 11 7.28 -17.07 5.67
N SER A 12 7.85 -17.46 6.78
CA SER A 12 7.80 -18.85 7.27
C SER A 12 6.47 -19.19 7.96
N ALA A 13 5.85 -18.21 8.62
CA ALA A 13 4.61 -18.40 9.38
C ALA A 13 3.34 -18.49 8.52
N ILE A 14 3.34 -17.87 7.32
CA ILE A 14 2.16 -17.82 6.45
C ILE A 14 2.23 -18.96 5.43
N ASP A 15 1.12 -19.67 5.24
CA ASP A 15 1.03 -20.73 4.24
C ASP A 15 1.31 -20.23 2.82
N LYS A 16 1.94 -21.09 1.99
CA LYS A 16 2.28 -20.72 0.59
C LYS A 16 1.04 -20.47 -0.27
N ALA A 17 -0.06 -21.20 -0.02
CA ALA A 17 -1.31 -21.01 -0.74
C ALA A 17 -1.94 -19.65 -0.37
N ASP A 18 -1.94 -19.29 0.92
CA ASP A 18 -2.44 -18.00 1.39
C ASP A 18 -1.62 -16.82 0.86
N LYS A 19 -0.29 -16.95 0.82
CA LYS A 19 0.56 -15.93 0.20
C LYS A 19 0.22 -15.70 -1.25
N LYS A 20 0.03 -16.76 -2.01
CA LYS A 20 -0.26 -16.69 -3.44
C LYS A 20 -1.67 -16.16 -3.71
N SER A 21 -2.68 -16.61 -2.95
CA SER A 21 -4.08 -16.21 -3.15
C SER A 21 -4.34 -14.76 -2.74
N ASN A 22 -3.63 -14.26 -1.73
CA ASN A 22 -3.78 -12.90 -1.20
C ASN A 22 -2.70 -11.93 -1.72
N GLY A 23 -1.80 -12.39 -2.59
CA GLY A 23 -0.75 -11.54 -3.18
C GLY A 23 0.22 -10.96 -2.15
N ILE A 24 0.54 -11.71 -1.08
CA ILE A 24 1.40 -11.24 0.01
C ILE A 24 2.87 -11.34 -0.41
N TYR A 25 3.50 -10.19 -0.61
CA TYR A 25 4.93 -10.07 -0.96
C TYR A 25 5.55 -8.96 -0.12
N PHE A 26 6.49 -9.32 0.73
CA PHE A 26 7.24 -8.34 1.53
C PHE A 26 8.25 -7.58 0.67
N THR A 27 8.44 -6.30 0.99
CA THR A 27 9.35 -5.44 0.25
C THR A 27 10.73 -5.46 0.90
N PRO A 28 11.81 -5.73 0.16
CA PRO A 28 13.15 -5.67 0.73
C PRO A 28 13.48 -4.27 1.27
N PRO A 29 14.13 -4.15 2.45
CA PRO A 29 14.49 -2.85 3.06
C PRO A 29 15.30 -1.94 2.13
N GLN A 30 16.15 -2.52 1.27
CA GLN A 30 16.91 -1.75 0.28
C GLN A 30 16.01 -1.10 -0.78
N THR A 31 14.95 -1.80 -1.23
CA THR A 31 13.96 -1.24 -2.17
C THR A 31 13.22 -0.07 -1.53
N VAL A 32 12.81 -0.22 -0.26
CA VAL A 32 12.19 0.85 0.52
C VAL A 32 13.11 2.06 0.62
N LYS A 33 14.39 1.85 0.99
CA LYS A 33 15.40 2.92 1.09
C LYS A 33 15.59 3.66 -0.24
N MET A 34 15.64 2.93 -1.36
CA MET A 34 15.74 3.55 -2.69
C MET A 34 14.51 4.40 -3.01
N ASN A 35 13.32 3.90 -2.73
CA ASN A 35 12.07 4.64 -2.94
C ASN A 35 12.02 5.89 -2.08
N LEU A 36 12.27 5.80 -0.77
CA LEU A 36 12.30 6.93 0.15
C LEU A 36 13.35 7.98 -0.23
N ASN A 37 14.51 7.56 -0.75
CA ASN A 37 15.53 8.50 -1.23
C ASN A 37 15.04 9.31 -2.44
N ARG A 38 14.26 8.69 -3.34
CA ARG A 38 13.64 9.41 -4.47
C ARG A 38 12.55 10.38 -4.02
N LEU A 39 11.85 10.07 -2.93
CA LEU A 39 10.81 10.92 -2.37
C LEU A 39 11.34 12.09 -1.55
N LYS A 40 12.60 12.06 -1.10
CA LYS A 40 13.20 13.12 -0.25
C LYS A 40 12.87 14.55 -0.68
N PRO A 41 12.99 14.94 -1.97
CA PRO A 41 12.72 16.33 -2.40
C PRO A 41 11.27 16.77 -2.15
N TYR A 42 10.34 15.82 -2.10
CA TYR A 42 8.91 16.05 -1.98
C TYR A 42 8.39 15.95 -0.54
N MET A 43 9.21 15.46 0.40
CA MET A 43 8.82 15.17 1.79
C MET A 43 8.71 16.40 2.70
N LYS A 44 9.05 17.59 2.23
CA LYS A 44 9.18 18.79 3.08
C LYS A 44 7.90 19.14 3.84
N ASN A 45 6.76 19.01 3.19
CA ASN A 45 5.44 19.37 3.72
C ASN A 45 4.60 18.17 4.14
N VAL A 46 5.12 16.95 4.02
CA VAL A 46 4.43 15.73 4.41
C VAL A 46 4.34 15.65 5.93
N LYS A 47 3.13 15.48 6.45
CA LYS A 47 2.82 15.28 7.87
C LYS A 47 2.07 13.98 8.10
N THR A 48 1.11 13.64 7.22
CA THR A 48 0.25 12.47 7.35
C THR A 48 0.58 11.42 6.28
N ILE A 49 0.83 10.18 6.72
CA ILE A 49 1.22 9.07 5.85
C ILE A 49 0.27 7.90 6.04
N LEU A 50 -0.13 7.27 4.93
CA LEU A 50 -0.85 6.00 4.93
C LEU A 50 -0.02 4.93 4.19
N GLU A 51 0.17 3.77 4.83
CA GLU A 51 0.60 2.54 4.18
C GLU A 51 -0.57 1.54 4.17
N PRO A 52 -1.29 1.38 3.03
CA PRO A 52 -2.58 0.68 2.98
C PRO A 52 -2.48 -0.85 3.01
N SER A 53 -1.29 -1.40 2.95
CA SER A 53 -0.98 -2.84 3.05
C SER A 53 0.43 -2.98 3.61
N CYS A 54 0.59 -2.72 4.92
CA CYS A 54 1.91 -2.50 5.50
C CYS A 54 2.75 -3.78 5.68
N GLY A 55 2.13 -4.96 5.65
CA GLY A 55 2.85 -6.23 5.75
C GLY A 55 3.81 -6.26 6.94
N SER A 56 5.10 -6.42 6.68
CA SER A 56 6.14 -6.39 7.71
C SER A 56 6.57 -4.98 8.14
N CYS A 57 5.84 -3.94 7.75
CA CYS A 57 6.10 -2.54 8.10
C CYS A 57 7.47 -2.01 7.67
N GLU A 58 7.98 -2.40 6.51
CA GLU A 58 9.31 -1.97 6.06
C GLU A 58 9.40 -0.46 5.79
N TYR A 59 8.35 0.16 5.21
CA TYR A 59 8.27 1.61 5.05
C TYR A 59 8.11 2.31 6.40
N ILE A 60 7.18 1.83 7.22
CA ILE A 60 6.90 2.35 8.56
C ILE A 60 8.17 2.33 9.41
N SER A 61 8.92 1.24 9.40
CA SER A 61 10.16 1.08 10.19
C SER A 61 11.21 2.15 9.85
N GLN A 62 11.26 2.61 8.60
CA GLN A 62 12.19 3.67 8.18
C GLN A 62 11.65 5.09 8.38
N LEU A 63 10.35 5.24 8.61
CA LEU A 63 9.67 6.54 8.75
C LEU A 63 9.29 6.89 10.18
N LYS A 64 8.96 5.91 11.02
CA LYS A 64 8.39 6.10 12.37
C LYS A 64 9.29 6.85 13.36
N THR A 65 10.58 6.93 13.09
CA THR A 65 11.53 7.68 13.91
C THR A 65 11.44 9.20 13.72
N ARG A 66 10.68 9.65 12.72
CA ARG A 66 10.46 11.08 12.47
C ARG A 66 9.24 11.55 13.26
N ALA A 67 9.45 12.17 14.39
CA ALA A 67 8.41 12.60 15.33
C ALA A 67 7.36 13.56 14.73
N ASN A 68 7.68 14.24 13.62
CA ASN A 68 6.76 15.15 12.94
C ASN A 68 5.81 14.47 11.94
N LEU A 69 5.84 13.14 11.82
CA LEU A 69 4.99 12.37 10.92
C LEU A 69 3.93 11.62 11.71
N GLU A 70 2.69 11.72 11.29
CA GLU A 70 1.58 10.85 11.72
C GLU A 70 1.43 9.73 10.70
N ILE A 71 1.66 8.50 11.11
CA ILE A 71 1.66 7.33 10.23
C ILE A 71 0.46 6.43 10.57
N THR A 72 -0.28 6.05 9.55
CA THR A 72 -1.32 5.02 9.63
C THR A 72 -0.88 3.84 8.77
N GLY A 73 -0.74 2.65 9.35
CA GLY A 73 -0.52 1.39 8.63
C GLY A 73 -1.79 0.55 8.66
N MET A 74 -2.13 -0.11 7.56
CA MET A 74 -3.23 -1.07 7.51
C MET A 74 -2.74 -2.43 7.07
N GLU A 75 -3.28 -3.47 7.69
CA GLU A 75 -2.99 -4.86 7.34
C GLU A 75 -4.26 -5.71 7.45
N LEU A 76 -4.55 -6.47 6.40
CA LEU A 76 -5.72 -7.34 6.32
C LEU A 76 -5.48 -8.69 6.99
N ASN A 77 -4.27 -9.24 6.86
CA ASN A 77 -3.94 -10.56 7.39
C ASN A 77 -3.75 -10.49 8.90
N LYS A 78 -4.58 -11.24 9.64
CA LYS A 78 -4.58 -11.26 11.10
C LYS A 78 -3.22 -11.66 11.69
N THR A 79 -2.59 -12.69 11.14
CA THR A 79 -1.29 -13.20 11.64
C THR A 79 -0.19 -12.15 11.47
N ILE A 80 -0.19 -11.45 10.34
CA ILE A 80 0.74 -10.34 10.10
C ILE A 80 0.44 -9.21 11.08
N PHE A 81 -0.83 -8.80 11.17
CA PHE A 81 -1.25 -7.70 12.04
C PHE A 81 -0.84 -7.93 13.50
N GLU A 82 -1.14 -9.11 14.08
CA GLU A 82 -0.76 -9.46 15.44
C GLU A 82 0.76 -9.39 15.67
N SER A 83 1.56 -9.69 14.64
CA SER A 83 3.02 -9.64 14.72
C SER A 83 3.59 -8.20 14.66
N ILE A 84 2.87 -7.26 14.03
CA ILE A 84 3.32 -5.87 13.89
C ILE A 84 2.67 -4.93 14.90
N GLN A 85 1.54 -5.29 15.50
CA GLN A 85 0.82 -4.48 16.48
C GLN A 85 1.71 -3.93 17.61
N PRO A 86 2.70 -4.69 18.15
CA PRO A 86 3.61 -4.17 19.16
C PRO A 86 4.50 -3.01 18.71
N MET A 87 4.50 -2.67 17.39
CA MET A 87 5.24 -1.53 16.85
C MET A 87 4.49 -0.20 17.02
N GLU A 88 3.22 -0.21 17.43
CA GLU A 88 2.43 1.02 17.66
C GLU A 88 3.13 1.94 18.65
N GLN A 89 3.06 3.22 18.37
CA GLN A 89 3.61 4.29 19.20
C GLN A 89 2.82 5.58 18.98
N GLU A 90 3.11 6.65 19.70
CA GLU A 90 2.34 7.91 19.67
C GLU A 90 2.04 8.42 18.26
N ASN A 91 3.03 8.36 17.37
CA ASN A 91 2.89 8.83 15.98
C ASN A 91 2.62 7.73 14.95
N LEU A 92 2.35 6.50 15.39
CA LEU A 92 2.06 5.34 14.54
C LEU A 92 0.81 4.60 15.02
N LYS A 93 -0.23 4.58 14.19
CA LYS A 93 -1.42 3.77 14.37
C LYS A 93 -1.46 2.62 13.37
N LEU A 94 -1.72 1.41 13.85
CA LEU A 94 -1.93 0.23 13.02
C LEU A 94 -3.41 -0.18 13.05
N ILE A 95 -3.97 -0.53 11.89
CA ILE A 95 -5.38 -0.89 11.74
C ILE A 95 -5.48 -2.26 11.09
N HIS A 96 -6.16 -3.19 11.75
CA HIS A 96 -6.51 -4.49 11.19
C HIS A 96 -7.83 -4.39 10.45
N ASP A 97 -7.79 -4.15 9.14
CA ASP A 97 -8.99 -4.02 8.31
C ASP A 97 -8.67 -4.19 6.82
N ASP A 98 -9.74 -4.37 6.01
CA ASP A 98 -9.66 -4.34 4.55
C ASP A 98 -9.59 -2.89 4.06
N TYR A 99 -8.43 -2.46 3.57
CA TYR A 99 -8.24 -1.13 3.04
C TYR A 99 -9.32 -0.70 2.04
N LEU A 100 -9.72 -1.59 1.13
CA LEU A 100 -10.70 -1.26 0.09
C LEU A 100 -12.11 -1.02 0.65
N ARG A 101 -12.43 -1.58 1.82
CA ARG A 101 -13.72 -1.44 2.50
C ARG A 101 -13.73 -0.42 3.64
N HIS A 102 -12.56 -0.16 4.22
CA HIS A 102 -12.41 0.75 5.35
C HIS A 102 -12.94 2.15 5.01
N ASP A 103 -13.74 2.72 5.90
CA ASP A 103 -14.23 4.10 5.80
C ASP A 103 -13.30 5.04 6.58
N PHE A 104 -12.60 5.90 5.87
CA PHE A 104 -11.74 6.93 6.46
C PHE A 104 -12.50 8.20 6.85
N GLY A 105 -13.81 8.28 6.59
CA GLY A 105 -14.61 9.50 6.77
C GLY A 105 -14.04 10.64 5.94
N THR A 106 -13.67 11.74 6.59
CA THR A 106 -13.06 12.92 5.94
C THR A 106 -11.53 12.92 6.00
N LYS A 107 -10.91 11.86 6.52
CA LYS A 107 -9.45 11.79 6.68
C LYS A 107 -8.77 11.63 5.32
N THR A 108 -7.78 12.48 5.05
CA THR A 108 -6.93 12.44 3.87
C THR A 108 -5.45 12.45 4.27
N PHE A 109 -4.56 12.18 3.31
CA PHE A 109 -3.14 11.98 3.57
C PHE A 109 -2.26 12.78 2.61
N ASP A 110 -1.11 13.24 3.11
CA ASP A 110 -0.10 13.92 2.29
C ASP A 110 0.73 12.94 1.48
N LEU A 111 0.93 11.73 1.99
CA LEU A 111 1.64 10.65 1.31
C LEU A 111 0.91 9.33 1.52
N ILE A 112 0.62 8.63 0.43
CA ILE A 112 0.22 7.23 0.46
C ILE A 112 1.32 6.42 -0.21
N ILE A 113 1.90 5.47 0.54
CA ILE A 113 3.10 4.75 0.13
C ILE A 113 2.96 3.26 0.45
N GLY A 114 3.59 2.40 -0.34
CA GLY A 114 3.62 0.97 -0.04
C GLY A 114 3.82 0.07 -1.23
N ASN A 115 3.61 -1.21 -0.99
CA ASN A 115 3.62 -2.28 -1.97
C ASN A 115 2.25 -2.99 -1.92
N PRO A 116 1.25 -2.54 -2.72
CA PRO A 116 -0.08 -3.15 -2.69
C PRO A 116 -0.05 -4.62 -3.14
N PRO A 117 -1.02 -5.45 -2.74
CA PRO A 117 -1.07 -6.84 -3.14
C PRO A 117 -1.29 -7.00 -4.65
N TYR A 118 -0.78 -8.13 -5.23
CA TYR A 118 -0.85 -8.43 -6.66
C TYR A 118 -1.60 -9.74 -6.92
N PHE A 119 -2.89 -9.68 -7.14
CA PHE A 119 -3.66 -10.82 -7.65
C PHE A 119 -4.84 -10.34 -8.50
N VAL A 120 -5.29 -11.23 -9.39
CA VAL A 120 -6.39 -10.94 -10.29
C VAL A 120 -7.72 -11.22 -9.59
N MET A 121 -8.60 -10.22 -9.58
CA MET A 121 -9.94 -10.34 -9.02
C MET A 121 -10.96 -10.74 -10.11
N THR A 122 -12.04 -11.39 -9.69
CA THR A 122 -13.23 -11.52 -10.54
C THR A 122 -14.07 -10.25 -10.46
N LYS A 123 -14.68 -9.83 -11.58
CA LYS A 123 -15.53 -8.62 -11.60
C LYS A 123 -16.65 -8.65 -10.56
N LYS A 124 -17.15 -9.83 -10.19
CA LYS A 124 -18.20 -10.01 -9.17
C LYS A 124 -17.78 -9.53 -7.78
N ASN A 125 -16.48 -9.58 -7.49
CA ASN A 125 -15.92 -9.21 -6.19
C ASN A 125 -15.45 -7.75 -6.14
N VAL A 126 -15.58 -7.02 -7.26
CA VAL A 126 -15.20 -5.62 -7.36
C VAL A 126 -16.41 -4.74 -7.10
N HIS A 127 -16.25 -3.76 -6.21
CA HIS A 127 -17.31 -2.78 -5.96
C HIS A 127 -17.59 -1.96 -7.24
N LYS A 128 -18.88 -1.70 -7.53
CA LYS A 128 -19.34 -1.06 -8.78
C LYS A 128 -18.61 0.23 -9.11
N LYS A 129 -18.27 1.05 -8.11
CA LYS A 129 -17.57 2.33 -8.30
C LYS A 129 -16.22 2.22 -9.02
N TYR A 130 -15.58 1.04 -9.01
CA TYR A 130 -14.28 0.83 -9.64
C TYR A 130 -14.35 0.29 -11.06
N LEU A 131 -15.54 -0.11 -11.57
CA LEU A 131 -15.67 -0.83 -12.82
C LEU A 131 -15.27 -0.03 -14.07
N ASP A 132 -15.32 1.29 -14.01
CA ASP A 132 -14.98 2.19 -15.11
C ASP A 132 -13.47 2.44 -15.27
N TYR A 133 -12.66 2.04 -14.29
CA TYR A 133 -11.22 2.33 -14.26
C TYR A 133 -10.33 1.24 -14.86
N PHE A 134 -10.90 0.16 -15.36
CA PHE A 134 -10.14 -0.96 -15.96
C PHE A 134 -10.97 -1.73 -17.00
N ASP A 135 -10.26 -2.44 -17.86
CA ASP A 135 -10.84 -3.40 -18.79
C ASP A 135 -10.56 -4.84 -18.34
N GLY A 136 -11.42 -5.79 -18.72
CA GLY A 136 -11.24 -7.21 -18.40
C GLY A 136 -11.35 -7.55 -16.92
N ARG A 137 -10.41 -8.32 -16.39
CA ARG A 137 -10.29 -8.70 -14.97
C ARG A 137 -9.25 -7.83 -14.28
N PRO A 138 -9.63 -7.07 -13.26
CA PRO A 138 -8.67 -6.18 -12.60
C PRO A 138 -7.67 -6.96 -11.75
N ASN A 139 -6.45 -6.43 -11.67
CA ASN A 139 -5.55 -6.76 -10.57
C ASN A 139 -5.90 -5.84 -9.38
N ILE A 140 -5.86 -6.38 -8.16
CA ILE A 140 -6.29 -5.64 -6.96
C ILE A 140 -5.55 -4.32 -6.77
N PHE A 141 -4.26 -4.21 -7.15
CA PHE A 141 -3.50 -2.97 -7.01
C PHE A 141 -4.14 -1.78 -7.77
N VAL A 142 -4.90 -2.03 -8.83
CA VAL A 142 -5.65 -0.99 -9.53
C VAL A 142 -6.65 -0.32 -8.60
N LEU A 143 -7.37 -1.11 -7.80
CA LEU A 143 -8.35 -0.58 -6.83
C LEU A 143 -7.64 0.18 -5.71
N PHE A 144 -6.46 -0.29 -5.29
CA PHE A 144 -5.61 0.43 -4.35
C PHE A 144 -5.19 1.80 -4.89
N ILE A 145 -4.79 1.89 -6.17
CA ILE A 145 -4.45 3.17 -6.81
C ILE A 145 -5.65 4.13 -6.78
N ILE A 146 -6.82 3.67 -7.25
CA ILE A 146 -8.00 4.53 -7.35
C ILE A 146 -8.40 5.06 -5.97
N LYS A 147 -8.54 4.16 -4.98
CA LYS A 147 -8.89 4.57 -3.62
C LYS A 147 -7.83 5.50 -3.01
N SER A 148 -6.57 5.26 -3.27
CA SER A 148 -5.50 6.12 -2.76
C SER A 148 -5.56 7.52 -3.34
N LEU A 149 -5.85 7.68 -4.63
CA LEU A 149 -6.03 9.00 -5.24
C LEU A 149 -7.23 9.76 -4.63
N GLU A 150 -8.33 9.05 -4.29
CA GLU A 150 -9.47 9.63 -3.57
C GLU A 150 -9.11 10.12 -2.15
N LEU A 151 -8.09 9.55 -1.53
CA LEU A 151 -7.67 9.82 -0.14
C LEU A 151 -6.48 10.80 -0.03
N LEU A 152 -5.91 11.24 -1.14
CA LEU A 152 -4.81 12.21 -1.10
C LEU A 152 -5.32 13.63 -0.80
N ASN A 153 -4.52 14.35 -0.02
CA ASN A 153 -4.63 15.81 0.08
C ASN A 153 -4.31 16.48 -1.26
N THR A 154 -4.75 17.71 -1.45
CA THR A 154 -4.32 18.54 -2.58
C THR A 154 -2.79 18.61 -2.60
N ASN A 155 -2.17 18.29 -3.74
CA ASN A 155 -0.72 18.12 -3.90
C ASN A 155 -0.13 16.95 -3.08
N GLY A 156 -0.95 16.01 -2.64
CA GLY A 156 -0.49 14.78 -1.99
C GLY A 156 0.27 13.87 -2.95
N ILE A 157 0.99 12.92 -2.40
CA ILE A 157 1.90 12.04 -3.14
C ILE A 157 1.41 10.60 -3.04
N LEU A 158 1.28 9.91 -4.18
CA LEU A 158 1.11 8.47 -4.25
C LEU A 158 2.41 7.80 -4.69
N SER A 159 2.91 6.86 -3.91
CA SER A 159 4.13 6.12 -4.24
C SER A 159 3.99 4.63 -3.98
N PHE A 160 3.66 3.87 -5.00
CA PHE A 160 3.52 2.42 -4.93
C PHE A 160 4.62 1.69 -5.70
N VAL A 161 5.06 0.55 -5.15
CA VAL A 161 5.80 -0.45 -5.90
C VAL A 161 4.78 -1.21 -6.75
N LEU A 162 4.98 -1.24 -8.06
CA LEU A 162 4.04 -1.88 -9.00
C LEU A 162 4.76 -2.83 -9.94
N PRO A 163 4.07 -3.84 -10.48
CA PRO A 163 4.62 -4.70 -11.53
C PRO A 163 4.97 -3.86 -12.77
N ARG A 164 6.13 -4.16 -13.37
CA ARG A 164 6.63 -3.40 -14.54
C ARG A 164 5.64 -3.33 -15.71
N ASN A 165 4.83 -4.37 -15.90
CA ASN A 165 3.81 -4.42 -16.96
C ASN A 165 2.67 -3.40 -16.76
N PHE A 166 2.54 -2.77 -15.58
CA PHE A 166 1.60 -1.66 -15.38
C PHE A 166 1.82 -0.53 -16.38
N LEU A 167 3.06 -0.30 -16.82
CA LEU A 167 3.43 0.81 -17.70
C LEU A 167 2.99 0.60 -19.17
N ASN A 168 2.86 -0.64 -19.63
CA ASN A 168 2.67 -0.94 -21.05
C ASN A 168 1.55 -1.94 -21.37
N CYS A 169 0.90 -2.54 -20.37
CA CYS A 169 -0.21 -3.45 -20.60
C CYS A 169 -1.51 -2.68 -20.87
N LEU A 170 -2.21 -3.00 -21.94
CA LEU A 170 -3.46 -2.36 -22.34
C LEU A 170 -4.58 -2.46 -21.28
N TYR A 171 -4.59 -3.53 -20.46
CA TYR A 171 -5.55 -3.68 -19.37
C TYR A 171 -5.53 -2.55 -18.34
N TYR A 172 -4.42 -1.79 -18.24
CA TYR A 172 -4.25 -0.69 -17.29
C TYR A 172 -4.38 0.69 -17.91
N ASP A 173 -4.80 0.77 -19.17
CA ASP A 173 -4.85 2.04 -19.90
C ASP A 173 -5.81 3.04 -19.26
N LYS A 174 -7.00 2.61 -18.91
CA LYS A 174 -7.97 3.44 -18.18
C LYS A 174 -7.46 3.90 -16.83
N THR A 175 -6.77 3.02 -16.10
CA THR A 175 -6.15 3.39 -14.80
C THR A 175 -5.05 4.43 -14.98
N ARG A 176 -4.17 4.27 -15.98
CA ARG A 176 -3.13 5.25 -16.28
C ARG A 176 -3.70 6.60 -16.70
N LYS A 177 -4.76 6.59 -17.54
CA LYS A 177 -5.48 7.80 -17.93
C LYS A 177 -6.05 8.51 -16.69
N TYR A 178 -6.70 7.79 -15.81
CA TYR A 178 -7.23 8.35 -14.56
C TYR A 178 -6.14 8.98 -13.69
N ILE A 179 -4.98 8.32 -13.52
CA ILE A 179 -3.83 8.90 -12.80
C ILE A 179 -3.34 10.20 -13.43
N TYR A 180 -3.33 10.26 -14.77
CA TYR A 180 -2.86 11.44 -15.50
C TYR A 180 -3.83 12.63 -15.39
N GLU A 181 -5.11 12.36 -15.26
CA GLU A 181 -6.18 13.38 -15.21
C GLU A 181 -6.44 13.92 -13.77
N ASN A 182 -5.89 13.25 -12.72
CA ASN A 182 -6.10 13.60 -11.30
C ASN A 182 -4.79 13.75 -10.54
#